data_815f74f23f137fea660081f83944333d
#
_entry.id   815f74f23f137fea660081f83944333d
#
_cell.length_a   1.000
_cell.length_b   1.000
_cell.length_c   1.000
_cell.angle_alpha   90.00
_cell.angle_beta   90.00
_cell.angle_gamma   90.00
#
_symmetry.space_group_name_H-M   'P 1'
#
loop_
_entity.id
_entity.type
_entity.pdbx_description
1 polymer ?
#
loop_
_entity_poly.entity_id
_entity_poly.type
_entity_poly.pdbx_seq_one_letter_code
_entity_poly.pdbx_strand_id
1 'polypeptide(L)'
;MKTRKKKRALAVSPLALVLPATSANLGPAFDAAALAFGLFLKVQAVAANEFSITASGRDPEICGRVENHLILTTYREVLQAEGKAAQPLVLHIENDIPIGKGCGSSAAARLAGIALAVHFGRLRWTDSRIVGEASRREHHPDNAAACWMGGLAVARMSGESEAQVACIIPKGKWPLLLAVPEEALPTEQARRVLPKEYSRADAVTNVQNSMLLLAAFVQGRRDLLVSALEDRMHQPYRAALCPLLPALQKLAGASGVLGAVLSGAGPSVLIFLDANAKDGNGKGGKAGVDRAAAKVRGHLRACGLRAELISTAITNRGAGQGKSWAKRRS
;
A
#
# COMPACT_ATOMS: atom_id res chain seq x y z
N MET A 1 23.06 48.64 27.23
CA MET A 1 22.83 47.74 26.07
C MET A 1 22.56 46.31 26.55
N LYS A 2 21.32 45.84 26.57
CA LYS A 2 20.99 44.46 26.97
C LYS A 2 21.11 43.56 25.75
N THR A 3 22.14 42.72 25.69
CA THR A 3 22.33 41.69 24.66
C THR A 3 21.20 40.67 24.77
N ARG A 4 20.26 40.70 23.81
CA ARG A 4 19.23 39.70 23.63
C ARG A 4 19.92 38.36 23.27
N LYS A 5 20.08 37.45 24.25
CA LYS A 5 20.45 36.05 23.97
C LYS A 5 19.42 35.47 22.97
N LYS A 6 19.81 35.26 21.70
CA LYS A 6 19.06 34.46 20.74
C LYS A 6 18.86 33.09 21.38
N LYS A 7 17.61 32.76 21.78
CA LYS A 7 17.26 31.40 22.16
C LYS A 7 17.62 30.48 20.98
N ARG A 8 18.62 29.64 21.16
CA ARG A 8 18.99 28.59 20.23
C ARG A 8 17.73 27.72 20.06
N ALA A 9 17.09 27.75 18.89
CA ALA A 9 15.97 26.87 18.60
C ALA A 9 16.45 25.42 18.81
N LEU A 10 15.77 24.68 19.69
CA LEU A 10 16.07 23.27 19.91
C LEU A 10 16.06 22.57 18.55
N ALA A 11 17.17 21.95 18.20
CA ALA A 11 17.29 21.19 16.96
C ALA A 11 16.20 20.12 16.93
N VAL A 12 15.51 19.97 15.79
CA VAL A 12 14.49 18.92 15.63
C VAL A 12 15.22 17.58 15.59
N SER A 13 14.76 16.62 16.38
CA SER A 13 15.36 15.27 16.44
C SER A 13 15.24 14.56 15.09
N PRO A 14 16.15 13.62 14.78
CA PRO A 14 15.98 12.74 13.63
C PRO A 14 14.62 12.02 13.61
N LEU A 15 14.12 11.73 12.41
CA LEU A 15 12.90 10.95 12.21
C LEU A 15 13.23 9.66 11.46
N ALA A 16 12.68 8.53 11.92
CA ALA A 16 12.71 7.27 11.21
C ALA A 16 11.28 6.78 10.96
N LEU A 17 10.99 6.40 9.72
CA LEU A 17 9.70 5.89 9.27
C LEU A 17 9.89 4.51 8.62
N VAL A 18 8.89 3.65 8.81
CA VAL A 18 8.78 2.35 8.13
C VAL A 18 7.37 2.29 7.57
N LEU A 19 7.26 2.39 6.25
CA LEU A 19 5.99 2.47 5.52
C LEU A 19 5.79 1.15 4.76
N PRO A 20 4.74 0.38 5.09
CA PRO A 20 4.46 -0.87 4.39
C PRO A 20 3.92 -0.62 2.98
N ALA A 21 4.18 -1.57 2.08
CA ALA A 21 3.48 -1.70 0.82
C ALA A 21 2.00 -1.97 1.05
N THR A 22 1.17 -1.62 0.07
CA THR A 22 -0.27 -1.80 0.15
C THR A 22 -0.84 -2.35 -1.14
N SER A 23 -1.90 -3.15 -1.00
CA SER A 23 -2.72 -3.61 -2.11
C SER A 23 -4.14 -3.08 -1.91
N ALA A 24 -4.52 -2.12 -2.73
CA ALA A 24 -5.84 -1.51 -2.71
C ALA A 24 -6.88 -2.30 -3.51
N ASN A 25 -8.13 -1.97 -3.32
CA ASN A 25 -9.31 -2.51 -4.01
C ASN A 25 -9.68 -3.94 -3.64
N LEU A 26 -8.73 -4.85 -3.49
CA LEU A 26 -8.91 -6.25 -3.09
C LEU A 26 -10.06 -6.97 -3.85
N GLY A 27 -10.19 -6.68 -5.15
CA GLY A 27 -11.36 -7.05 -5.94
C GLY A 27 -12.49 -6.03 -5.73
N PRO A 28 -13.60 -6.35 -5.03
CA PRO A 28 -14.81 -5.52 -5.01
C PRO A 28 -14.74 -4.25 -4.18
N ALA A 29 -13.72 -4.06 -3.34
CA ALA A 29 -13.62 -2.91 -2.44
C ALA A 29 -12.93 -1.69 -3.10
N PHE A 30 -13.35 -1.37 -4.33
CA PHE A 30 -12.80 -0.31 -5.16
C PHE A 30 -12.79 1.05 -4.46
N ASP A 31 -11.62 1.70 -4.39
CA ASP A 31 -11.34 2.98 -3.74
C ASP A 31 -11.80 3.06 -2.26
N ALA A 32 -12.07 1.91 -1.60
CA ALA A 32 -12.62 1.85 -0.25
C ALA A 32 -11.76 1.10 0.76
N ALA A 33 -11.02 0.07 0.33
CA ALA A 33 -10.20 -0.72 1.24
C ALA A 33 -8.87 -1.15 0.63
N ALA A 34 -7.87 -1.33 1.50
CA ALA A 34 -6.56 -1.87 1.14
C ALA A 34 -5.97 -2.72 2.28
N LEU A 35 -5.08 -3.65 1.92
CA LEU A 35 -4.24 -4.39 2.84
C LEU A 35 -2.82 -3.84 2.85
N ALA A 36 -2.23 -3.72 4.04
CA ALA A 36 -0.80 -3.53 4.20
C ALA A 36 -0.07 -4.87 4.25
N PHE A 37 1.07 -4.99 3.56
CA PHE A 37 1.85 -6.22 3.53
C PHE A 37 3.36 -5.99 3.64
N GLY A 38 4.11 -7.05 3.93
CA GLY A 38 5.50 -7.03 4.39
C GLY A 38 6.55 -6.77 3.31
N LEU A 39 6.44 -5.67 2.57
CA LEU A 39 7.50 -4.98 1.83
C LEU A 39 7.50 -3.54 2.33
N PHE A 40 8.67 -2.90 2.47
CA PHE A 40 8.73 -1.63 3.18
C PHE A 40 9.53 -0.57 2.41
N LEU A 41 9.07 0.66 2.54
CA LEU A 41 9.86 1.87 2.33
C LEU A 41 10.33 2.37 3.70
N LYS A 42 11.65 2.34 3.96
CA LYS A 42 12.24 2.87 5.18
C LYS A 42 12.90 4.20 4.87
N VAL A 43 12.61 5.20 5.68
CA VAL A 43 13.14 6.57 5.52
C VAL A 43 13.70 7.03 6.84
N GLN A 44 14.98 7.38 6.86
CA GLN A 44 15.62 8.09 7.96
C GLN A 44 15.94 9.51 7.50
N ALA A 45 15.60 10.50 8.31
CA ALA A 45 15.76 11.91 7.98
C ALA A 45 16.41 12.68 9.11
N VAL A 46 17.36 13.52 8.77
CA VAL A 46 18.02 14.47 9.68
C VAL A 46 18.05 15.86 9.06
N ALA A 47 17.95 16.91 9.90
CA ALA A 47 18.11 18.28 9.44
C ALA A 47 19.56 18.52 8.97
N ALA A 48 19.72 19.26 7.87
CA ALA A 48 21.00 19.51 7.23
C ALA A 48 21.08 20.95 6.67
N ASN A 49 22.20 21.29 6.05
CA ASN A 49 22.37 22.57 5.34
C ASN A 49 21.92 22.49 3.88
N GLU A 50 21.95 21.29 3.29
CA GLU A 50 21.55 21.01 1.91
C GLU A 50 20.73 19.74 1.84
N PHE A 51 19.88 19.62 0.79
CA PHE A 51 19.14 18.39 0.53
C PHE A 51 20.07 17.35 -0.10
N SER A 52 20.08 16.16 0.48
CA SER A 52 20.74 14.99 -0.13
C SER A 52 19.96 13.72 0.16
N ILE A 53 20.10 12.74 -0.73
CA ILE A 53 19.46 11.43 -0.61
C ILE A 53 20.49 10.34 -0.90
N THR A 54 20.52 9.32 -0.05
CA THR A 54 21.16 8.05 -0.35
C THR A 54 20.07 6.99 -0.39
N ALA A 55 20.12 6.11 -1.37
CA ALA A 55 19.10 5.08 -1.55
C ALA A 55 19.73 3.69 -1.75
N SER A 56 19.01 2.68 -1.29
CA SER A 56 19.34 1.26 -1.45
C SER A 56 18.07 0.43 -1.66
N GLY A 57 18.22 -0.84 -2.00
CA GLY A 57 17.12 -1.76 -2.25
C GLY A 57 16.66 -1.73 -3.71
N ARG A 58 15.34 -1.69 -3.96
CA ARG A 58 14.76 -1.61 -5.32
C ARG A 58 14.80 -0.19 -5.87
N ASP A 59 15.07 -0.08 -7.16
CA ASP A 59 15.05 1.17 -7.94
C ASP A 59 15.88 2.30 -7.28
N PRO A 60 17.14 2.04 -6.82
CA PRO A 60 17.92 2.99 -6.04
C PRO A 60 18.24 4.26 -6.82
N GLU A 61 18.36 4.18 -8.16
CA GLU A 61 18.58 5.31 -9.06
C GLU A 61 17.36 6.26 -9.12
N ILE A 62 16.14 5.75 -8.91
CA ILE A 62 14.91 6.56 -8.81
C ILE A 62 14.80 7.14 -7.41
N CYS A 63 14.99 6.30 -6.39
CA CYS A 63 14.88 6.69 -4.99
C CYS A 63 15.99 7.64 -4.51
N GLY A 64 17.13 7.68 -5.19
CA GLY A 64 18.29 8.51 -4.82
C GLY A 64 18.34 9.89 -5.46
N ARG A 65 17.46 10.20 -6.42
CA ARG A 65 17.43 11.53 -7.07
C ARG A 65 16.80 12.56 -6.15
N VAL A 66 17.43 13.74 -6.02
CA VAL A 66 16.87 14.86 -5.25
C VAL A 66 15.85 15.64 -6.07
N GLU A 67 16.07 15.76 -7.38
CA GLU A 67 15.22 16.47 -8.32
C GLU A 67 13.91 15.73 -8.53
N ASN A 68 12.79 16.43 -8.37
CA ASN A 68 11.43 15.90 -8.53
C ASN A 68 11.12 14.67 -7.64
N HIS A 69 11.87 14.49 -6.54
CA HIS A 69 11.67 13.37 -5.63
C HIS A 69 10.36 13.51 -4.88
N LEU A 70 9.45 12.55 -5.03
CA LEU A 70 8.07 12.64 -4.54
C LEU A 70 7.97 12.90 -3.02
N ILE A 71 8.86 12.34 -2.22
CA ILE A 71 8.93 12.60 -0.76
C ILE A 71 9.28 14.07 -0.51
N LEU A 72 10.34 14.60 -1.16
CA LEU A 72 10.78 15.97 -0.95
C LEU A 72 9.82 17.00 -1.55
N THR A 73 9.22 16.70 -2.69
CA THR A 73 8.18 17.54 -3.30
C THR A 73 6.99 17.67 -2.34
N THR A 74 6.46 16.52 -1.86
CA THR A 74 5.36 16.52 -0.89
C THR A 74 5.72 17.23 0.41
N TYR A 75 6.94 17.03 0.93
CA TYR A 75 7.45 17.71 2.12
C TYR A 75 7.43 19.24 1.96
N ARG A 76 7.96 19.75 0.85
CA ARG A 76 8.02 21.18 0.54
C ARG A 76 6.64 21.79 0.37
N GLU A 77 5.77 21.14 -0.41
CA GLU A 77 4.40 21.60 -0.68
C GLU A 77 3.54 21.68 0.57
N VAL A 78 3.61 20.67 1.45
CA VAL A 78 2.87 20.69 2.74
C VAL A 78 3.35 21.85 3.61
N LEU A 79 4.67 22.06 3.74
CA LEU A 79 5.18 23.17 4.53
C LEU A 79 4.82 24.52 3.92
N GLN A 80 4.88 24.66 2.61
CA GLN A 80 4.48 25.87 1.90
C GLN A 80 3.01 26.20 2.15
N ALA A 81 2.12 25.20 2.07
CA ALA A 81 0.70 25.37 2.38
C ALA A 81 0.44 25.82 3.83
N GLU A 82 1.30 25.40 4.76
CA GLU A 82 1.26 25.79 6.18
C GLU A 82 2.04 27.09 6.47
N GLY A 83 2.49 27.82 5.44
CA GLY A 83 3.23 29.07 5.58
C GLY A 83 4.63 28.90 6.23
N LYS A 84 5.25 27.73 6.08
CA LYS A 84 6.53 27.39 6.69
C LYS A 84 7.62 27.16 5.65
N ALA A 85 8.85 27.57 5.98
CA ALA A 85 10.00 27.26 5.13
C ALA A 85 10.40 25.78 5.30
N ALA A 86 10.70 25.14 4.17
CA ALA A 86 11.24 23.79 4.17
C ALA A 86 12.74 23.83 4.46
N GLN A 87 13.14 23.35 5.64
CA GLN A 87 14.56 23.19 5.96
C GLN A 87 15.14 22.00 5.18
N PRO A 88 16.41 22.09 4.74
CA PRO A 88 17.04 20.97 4.06
C PRO A 88 17.20 19.75 4.97
N LEU A 89 17.10 18.55 4.33
CA LEU A 89 17.19 17.25 4.99
C LEU A 89 18.16 16.34 4.26
N VAL A 90 18.91 15.54 5.00
CA VAL A 90 19.57 14.34 4.51
C VAL A 90 18.62 13.18 4.71
N LEU A 91 18.33 12.44 3.65
CA LEU A 91 17.50 11.25 3.66
C LEU A 91 18.34 9.99 3.38
N HIS A 92 18.13 8.94 4.19
CA HIS A 92 18.56 7.60 3.88
C HIS A 92 17.33 6.74 3.60
N ILE A 93 17.23 6.21 2.38
CA ILE A 93 16.06 5.47 1.89
C ILE A 93 16.47 4.03 1.61
N GLU A 94 15.73 3.08 2.17
CA GLU A 94 15.80 1.66 1.81
C GLU A 94 14.41 1.27 1.27
N ASN A 95 14.33 0.86 0.01
CA ASN A 95 13.07 0.56 -0.66
C ASN A 95 12.97 -0.91 -1.07
N ASP A 96 11.96 -1.62 -0.56
CA ASP A 96 11.58 -2.96 -1.01
C ASP A 96 10.34 -2.96 -1.92
N ILE A 97 9.63 -1.81 -2.04
CA ILE A 97 8.34 -1.72 -2.73
C ILE A 97 8.56 -1.54 -4.23
N PRO A 98 8.01 -2.42 -5.09
CA PRO A 98 8.05 -2.22 -6.54
C PRO A 98 7.39 -0.91 -6.96
N ILE A 99 8.13 -0.02 -7.64
CA ILE A 99 7.63 1.31 -8.03
C ILE A 99 6.77 1.21 -9.29
N GLY A 100 5.59 1.85 -9.29
CA GLY A 100 4.68 1.88 -10.47
C GLY A 100 3.99 0.54 -10.76
N LYS A 101 3.97 -0.39 -9.79
CA LYS A 101 3.44 -1.75 -9.97
C LYS A 101 2.15 -2.03 -9.19
N GLY A 102 1.46 -1.00 -8.70
CA GLY A 102 0.22 -1.18 -7.94
C GLY A 102 0.43 -1.62 -6.48
N CYS A 103 1.63 -1.41 -5.93
CA CYS A 103 2.00 -1.81 -4.57
C CYS A 103 1.98 -0.65 -3.56
N GLY A 104 1.31 0.46 -3.87
CA GLY A 104 1.16 1.61 -2.98
C GLY A 104 2.43 2.45 -2.79
N SER A 105 3.44 2.35 -3.67
CA SER A 105 4.70 3.08 -3.56
C SER A 105 4.51 4.61 -3.56
N SER A 106 3.56 5.14 -4.36
CA SER A 106 3.23 6.56 -4.39
C SER A 106 2.65 7.03 -3.06
N ALA A 107 1.66 6.31 -2.51
CA ALA A 107 1.04 6.62 -1.21
C ALA A 107 2.08 6.57 -0.08
N ALA A 108 2.98 5.57 -0.08
CA ALA A 108 4.07 5.48 0.89
C ALA A 108 5.02 6.69 0.80
N ALA A 109 5.42 7.10 -0.41
CA ALA A 109 6.28 8.26 -0.60
C ALA A 109 5.59 9.57 -0.19
N ARG A 110 4.31 9.77 -0.51
CA ARG A 110 3.54 10.95 -0.08
C ARG A 110 3.38 10.99 1.44
N LEU A 111 3.03 9.87 2.06
CA LEU A 111 2.95 9.77 3.53
C LEU A 111 4.29 10.06 4.20
N ALA A 112 5.40 9.58 3.64
CA ALA A 112 6.73 9.93 4.13
C ALA A 112 6.96 11.44 4.06
N GLY A 113 6.68 12.09 2.94
CA GLY A 113 6.81 13.54 2.78
C GLY A 113 5.93 14.34 3.75
N ILE A 114 4.67 13.93 3.93
CA ILE A 114 3.75 14.53 4.91
C ILE A 114 4.28 14.35 6.34
N ALA A 115 4.72 13.15 6.71
CA ALA A 115 5.27 12.88 8.02
C ALA A 115 6.53 13.71 8.32
N LEU A 116 7.41 13.89 7.32
CA LEU A 116 8.54 14.79 7.40
C LEU A 116 8.09 16.25 7.64
N ALA A 117 7.08 16.72 6.91
CA ALA A 117 6.54 18.07 7.07
C ALA A 117 5.93 18.28 8.47
N VAL A 118 5.15 17.31 8.94
CA VAL A 118 4.57 17.34 10.28
C VAL A 118 5.68 17.34 11.35
N HIS A 119 6.74 16.54 11.16
CA HIS A 119 7.84 16.45 12.10
C HIS A 119 8.72 17.70 12.10
N PHE A 120 9.34 18.03 10.99
CA PHE A 120 10.29 19.13 10.90
C PHE A 120 9.60 20.50 10.91
N GLY A 121 8.37 20.60 10.40
CA GLY A 121 7.52 21.78 10.48
C GLY A 121 6.81 21.96 11.83
N ARG A 122 6.92 21.00 12.74
CA ARG A 122 6.21 20.99 14.05
C ARG A 122 4.71 21.25 13.89
N LEU A 123 4.09 20.60 12.90
CA LEU A 123 2.66 20.70 12.68
C LEU A 123 1.91 19.81 13.70
N ARG A 124 0.71 20.23 14.08
CA ARG A 124 -0.15 19.47 15.02
C ARG A 124 -1.27 18.75 14.26
N TRP A 125 -0.87 17.87 13.33
CA TRP A 125 -1.81 17.10 12.53
C TRP A 125 -2.19 15.79 13.20
N THR A 126 -3.46 15.43 13.08
CA THR A 126 -4.00 14.11 13.47
C THR A 126 -3.68 13.07 12.39
N ASP A 127 -3.85 11.78 12.71
CA ASP A 127 -3.74 10.71 11.71
C ASP A 127 -4.79 10.88 10.61
N SER A 128 -6.01 11.29 10.95
CA SER A 128 -7.08 11.61 10.00
C SER A 128 -6.64 12.65 8.97
N ARG A 129 -5.97 13.72 9.43
CA ARG A 129 -5.43 14.78 8.56
C ARG A 129 -4.26 14.28 7.72
N ILE A 130 -3.36 13.47 8.28
CA ILE A 130 -2.19 12.93 7.55
C ILE A 130 -2.67 12.00 6.44
N VAL A 131 -3.56 11.06 6.75
CA VAL A 131 -4.14 10.14 5.77
C VAL A 131 -4.97 10.92 4.76
N GLY A 132 -5.80 11.86 5.21
CA GLY A 132 -6.65 12.69 4.33
C GLY A 132 -5.84 13.51 3.33
N GLU A 133 -4.76 14.14 3.76
CA GLU A 133 -3.88 14.91 2.85
C GLU A 133 -3.17 14.02 1.83
N ALA A 134 -2.71 12.82 2.23
CA ALA A 134 -2.16 11.85 1.29
C ALA A 134 -3.22 11.38 0.29
N SER A 135 -4.43 11.09 0.77
CA SER A 135 -5.58 10.65 -0.04
C SER A 135 -6.03 11.70 -1.05
N ARG A 136 -6.08 12.97 -0.66
CA ARG A 136 -6.39 14.09 -1.55
C ARG A 136 -5.43 14.15 -2.74
N ARG A 137 -4.15 13.88 -2.49
CA ARG A 137 -3.10 13.86 -3.53
C ARG A 137 -3.13 12.61 -4.40
N GLU A 138 -3.64 11.51 -3.89
CA GLU A 138 -3.81 10.24 -4.62
C GLU A 138 -5.19 10.13 -5.29
N HIS A 139 -6.16 10.96 -4.90
CA HIS A 139 -7.59 10.93 -5.29
C HIS A 139 -8.37 9.71 -4.76
N HIS A 140 -7.80 8.94 -3.83
CA HIS A 140 -8.44 7.81 -3.14
C HIS A 140 -7.76 7.52 -1.80
N PRO A 141 -8.51 7.06 -0.77
CA PRO A 141 -7.98 6.97 0.59
C PRO A 141 -7.35 5.62 0.94
N ASP A 142 -7.60 4.57 0.21
CA ASP A 142 -7.35 3.17 0.53
C ASP A 142 -5.87 2.87 0.82
N ASN A 143 -4.96 3.14 -0.15
CA ASN A 143 -3.52 2.90 0.02
C ASN A 143 -2.93 3.73 1.17
N ALA A 144 -3.29 5.01 1.26
CA ALA A 144 -2.80 5.90 2.32
C ALA A 144 -3.25 5.40 3.70
N ALA A 145 -4.52 5.00 3.82
CA ALA A 145 -5.05 4.46 5.06
C ALA A 145 -4.33 3.17 5.50
N ALA A 146 -4.20 2.19 4.60
CA ALA A 146 -3.53 0.93 4.93
C ALA A 146 -2.03 1.13 5.23
N CYS A 147 -1.33 1.98 4.48
CA CYS A 147 0.08 2.28 4.72
C CYS A 147 0.29 2.95 6.08
N TRP A 148 -0.60 3.87 6.47
CA TRP A 148 -0.48 4.60 7.73
C TRP A 148 -0.92 3.77 8.94
N MET A 149 -2.02 3.03 8.83
CA MET A 149 -2.64 2.29 9.94
C MET A 149 -2.18 0.83 10.05
N GLY A 150 -1.78 0.20 8.96
CA GLY A 150 -1.51 -1.25 8.88
C GLY A 150 -2.78 -2.09 8.76
N GLY A 151 -2.64 -3.40 8.63
CA GLY A 151 -3.74 -4.35 8.55
C GLY A 151 -4.61 -4.21 7.31
N LEU A 152 -5.89 -4.48 7.45
CA LEU A 152 -6.93 -4.14 6.49
C LEU A 152 -7.50 -2.78 6.89
N ALA A 153 -7.28 -1.76 6.08
CA ALA A 153 -7.86 -0.44 6.30
C ALA A 153 -9.08 -0.24 5.37
N VAL A 154 -10.19 0.18 5.96
CA VAL A 154 -11.38 0.67 5.25
C VAL A 154 -11.43 2.17 5.46
N ALA A 155 -11.54 2.94 4.38
CA ALA A 155 -11.43 4.39 4.47
C ALA A 155 -12.38 5.11 3.52
N ARG A 156 -12.80 6.32 3.94
CA ARG A 156 -13.49 7.27 3.08
C ARG A 156 -12.99 8.69 3.37
N MET A 157 -13.10 9.58 2.41
CA MET A 157 -12.90 11.00 2.67
C MET A 157 -14.09 11.56 3.48
N SER A 158 -13.81 12.36 4.51
CA SER A 158 -14.80 13.03 5.35
C SER A 158 -14.78 14.55 5.19
N GLY A 159 -13.84 15.06 4.41
CA GLY A 159 -13.62 16.44 4.06
C GLY A 159 -12.56 16.53 2.97
N GLU A 160 -12.12 17.73 2.63
CA GLU A 160 -11.12 17.94 1.57
C GLU A 160 -9.76 17.26 1.87
N SER A 161 -9.33 17.34 3.12
CA SER A 161 -8.03 16.78 3.57
C SER A 161 -8.16 15.97 4.87
N GLU A 162 -9.33 15.38 5.11
CA GLU A 162 -9.62 14.55 6.27
C GLU A 162 -10.17 13.20 5.81
N ALA A 163 -9.71 12.12 6.42
CA ALA A 163 -10.20 10.77 6.13
C ALA A 163 -10.73 10.10 7.41
N GLN A 164 -11.84 9.39 7.28
CA GLN A 164 -12.27 8.43 8.28
C GLN A 164 -11.72 7.06 7.92
N VAL A 165 -11.02 6.44 8.88
CA VAL A 165 -10.37 5.15 8.68
C VAL A 165 -10.77 4.19 9.79
N ALA A 166 -11.18 2.99 9.42
CA ALA A 166 -11.30 1.84 10.29
C ALA A 166 -10.19 0.85 9.96
N CYS A 167 -9.33 0.54 10.95
CA CYS A 167 -8.29 -0.47 10.81
C CYS A 167 -8.75 -1.79 11.44
N ILE A 168 -8.63 -2.87 10.69
CA ILE A 168 -9.00 -4.22 11.08
C ILE A 168 -7.75 -5.08 11.07
N ILE A 169 -7.53 -5.80 12.15
CA ILE A 169 -6.52 -6.86 12.20
C ILE A 169 -7.17 -8.15 11.70
N PRO A 170 -6.82 -8.65 10.49
CA PRO A 170 -7.41 -9.85 9.96
C PRO A 170 -7.20 -11.06 10.87
N LYS A 171 -8.26 -11.79 11.19
CA LYS A 171 -8.18 -12.97 12.05
C LYS A 171 -7.53 -14.15 11.30
N GLY A 172 -6.55 -14.76 11.93
CA GLY A 172 -5.84 -15.92 11.37
C GLY A 172 -4.61 -15.54 10.55
N LYS A 173 -4.09 -16.51 9.79
CA LYS A 173 -2.90 -16.34 8.95
C LYS A 173 -3.32 -16.23 7.48
N TRP A 174 -2.81 -15.23 6.81
CA TRP A 174 -3.09 -14.92 5.41
C TRP A 174 -1.77 -14.84 4.63
N PRO A 175 -1.20 -15.98 4.19
CA PRO A 175 -0.04 -15.97 3.34
C PRO A 175 -0.40 -15.35 1.99
N LEU A 176 0.47 -14.49 1.50
CA LEU A 176 0.28 -13.75 0.26
C LEU A 176 1.42 -14.06 -0.70
N LEU A 177 1.09 -14.10 -1.98
CA LEU A 177 2.06 -14.14 -3.06
C LEU A 177 1.77 -12.98 -4.00
N LEU A 178 2.73 -12.10 -4.22
CA LEU A 178 2.62 -11.00 -5.15
C LEU A 178 3.27 -11.39 -6.47
N ALA A 179 2.53 -11.34 -7.56
CA ALA A 179 3.06 -11.51 -8.91
C ALA A 179 3.28 -10.13 -9.55
N VAL A 180 4.54 -9.76 -9.76
CA VAL A 180 4.96 -8.45 -10.27
C VAL A 180 5.48 -8.60 -11.69
N PRO A 181 4.80 -8.05 -12.71
CA PRO A 181 5.29 -8.06 -14.09
C PRO A 181 6.43 -7.06 -14.28
N GLU A 182 7.15 -7.19 -15.37
CA GLU A 182 8.29 -6.32 -15.68
C GLU A 182 7.84 -4.90 -16.08
N GLU A 183 6.73 -4.77 -16.82
CA GLU A 183 6.18 -3.50 -17.24
C GLU A 183 5.44 -2.80 -16.10
N ALA A 184 5.51 -1.46 -16.06
CA ALA A 184 4.68 -0.64 -15.19
C ALA A 184 3.36 -0.27 -15.88
N LEU A 185 2.32 -0.01 -15.10
CA LEU A 185 1.04 0.51 -15.58
C LEU A 185 0.71 1.80 -14.85
N PRO A 186 0.70 2.96 -15.53
CA PRO A 186 0.27 4.22 -14.93
C PRO A 186 -1.17 4.12 -14.42
N THR A 187 -1.42 4.57 -13.19
CA THR A 187 -2.74 4.54 -12.56
C THR A 187 -3.79 5.27 -13.39
N GLU A 188 -3.41 6.38 -14.01
CA GLU A 188 -4.29 7.14 -14.89
C GLU A 188 -4.76 6.32 -16.10
N GLN A 189 -3.86 5.58 -16.75
CA GLN A 189 -4.22 4.67 -17.85
C GLN A 189 -5.19 3.58 -17.38
N ALA A 190 -4.94 2.99 -16.21
CA ALA A 190 -5.82 1.97 -15.62
C ALA A 190 -7.19 2.54 -15.19
N ARG A 191 -7.30 3.85 -14.95
CA ARG A 191 -8.58 4.51 -14.64
C ARG A 191 -9.36 4.89 -15.90
N ARG A 192 -8.70 5.21 -17.00
CA ARG A 192 -9.34 5.59 -18.28
C ARG A 192 -10.21 4.48 -18.90
N VAL A 193 -9.91 3.22 -18.61
CA VAL A 193 -10.68 2.08 -19.14
C VAL A 193 -11.95 1.78 -18.35
N LEU A 194 -12.16 2.46 -17.23
CA LEU A 194 -13.36 2.25 -16.38
C LEU A 194 -14.58 2.95 -17.01
N PRO A 195 -15.76 2.32 -16.96
CA PRO A 195 -16.99 2.95 -17.41
C PRO A 195 -17.36 4.13 -16.51
N LYS A 196 -18.11 5.07 -17.05
CA LYS A 196 -18.64 6.20 -16.28
C LYS A 196 -19.83 5.82 -15.40
N GLU A 197 -20.54 4.75 -15.78
CA GLU A 197 -21.76 4.29 -15.12
C GLU A 197 -21.73 2.76 -14.95
N TYR A 198 -22.38 2.27 -13.93
CA TYR A 198 -22.53 0.85 -13.64
C TYR A 198 -24.01 0.49 -13.53
N SER A 199 -24.38 -0.73 -13.92
CA SER A 199 -25.72 -1.23 -13.70
C SER A 199 -26.02 -1.32 -12.20
N ARG A 200 -27.31 -1.15 -11.82
CA ARG A 200 -27.71 -1.39 -10.43
C ARG A 200 -27.39 -2.80 -9.96
N ALA A 201 -27.50 -3.79 -10.84
CA ALA A 201 -27.18 -5.18 -10.53
C ALA A 201 -25.67 -5.35 -10.20
N ASP A 202 -24.78 -4.78 -11.00
CA ASP A 202 -23.34 -4.84 -10.77
C ASP A 202 -22.94 -4.07 -9.48
N ALA A 203 -23.56 -2.91 -9.25
CA ALA A 203 -23.31 -2.13 -8.03
C ALA A 203 -23.75 -2.91 -6.78
N VAL A 204 -24.93 -3.53 -6.79
CA VAL A 204 -25.43 -4.35 -5.66
C VAL A 204 -24.53 -5.57 -5.44
N THR A 205 -24.16 -6.30 -6.51
CA THR A 205 -23.25 -7.45 -6.40
C THR A 205 -21.91 -7.04 -5.80
N ASN A 206 -21.37 -5.90 -6.24
CA ASN A 206 -20.08 -5.41 -5.74
C ASN A 206 -20.14 -5.01 -4.25
N VAL A 207 -21.25 -4.38 -3.81
CA VAL A 207 -21.48 -4.09 -2.39
C VAL A 207 -21.57 -5.37 -1.55
N GLN A 208 -22.33 -6.38 -2.02
CA GLN A 208 -22.46 -7.68 -1.35
C GLN A 208 -21.09 -8.34 -1.18
N ASN A 209 -20.30 -8.39 -2.26
CA ASN A 209 -18.98 -9.00 -2.25
C ASN A 209 -18.00 -8.23 -1.35
N SER A 210 -18.06 -6.90 -1.33
CA SER A 210 -17.25 -6.06 -0.42
C SER A 210 -17.57 -6.33 1.04
N MET A 211 -18.85 -6.46 1.40
CA MET A 211 -19.26 -6.80 2.76
C MET A 211 -18.83 -8.22 3.15
N LEU A 212 -18.95 -9.18 2.22
CA LEU A 212 -18.51 -10.55 2.44
C LEU A 212 -16.98 -10.65 2.60
N LEU A 213 -16.22 -9.89 1.80
CA LEU A 213 -14.78 -9.76 1.92
C LEU A 213 -14.36 -9.26 3.31
N LEU A 214 -15.02 -8.21 3.80
CA LEU A 214 -14.78 -7.66 5.13
C LEU A 214 -15.07 -8.70 6.22
N ALA A 215 -16.20 -9.40 6.13
CA ALA A 215 -16.59 -10.46 7.05
C ALA A 215 -15.57 -11.62 7.04
N ALA A 216 -15.06 -11.99 5.87
CA ALA A 216 -14.05 -13.04 5.72
C ALA A 216 -12.77 -12.72 6.52
N PHE A 217 -12.26 -11.50 6.44
CA PHE A 217 -11.08 -11.08 7.20
C PHE A 217 -11.36 -10.94 8.70
N VAL A 218 -12.47 -10.34 9.09
CA VAL A 218 -12.84 -10.15 10.50
C VAL A 218 -13.04 -11.50 11.22
N GLN A 219 -13.65 -12.47 10.55
CA GLN A 219 -13.97 -13.78 11.13
C GLN A 219 -12.88 -14.83 10.87
N GLY A 220 -11.94 -14.59 9.96
CA GLY A 220 -10.95 -15.57 9.51
C GLY A 220 -11.56 -16.67 8.61
N ARG A 221 -12.68 -16.38 7.92
CA ARG A 221 -13.44 -17.29 7.06
C ARG A 221 -12.85 -17.31 5.64
N ARG A 222 -11.82 -18.14 5.46
CA ARG A 222 -11.13 -18.27 4.16
C ARG A 222 -12.02 -18.85 3.07
N ASP A 223 -12.97 -19.68 3.44
CA ASP A 223 -13.96 -20.29 2.54
C ASP A 223 -14.84 -19.25 1.82
N LEU A 224 -15.06 -18.10 2.44
CA LEU A 224 -15.81 -16.99 1.82
C LEU A 224 -14.99 -16.21 0.78
N LEU A 225 -13.65 -16.31 0.83
CA LEU A 225 -12.80 -15.41 0.05
C LEU A 225 -12.92 -15.68 -1.46
N VAL A 226 -13.12 -16.93 -1.88
CA VAL A 226 -13.22 -17.28 -3.31
C VAL A 226 -14.31 -16.46 -4.00
N SER A 227 -15.52 -16.41 -3.43
CA SER A 227 -16.64 -15.64 -3.96
C SER A 227 -16.52 -14.14 -3.64
N ALA A 228 -16.02 -13.81 -2.45
CA ALA A 228 -15.89 -12.42 -2.00
C ALA A 228 -14.89 -11.59 -2.81
N LEU A 229 -13.99 -12.20 -3.57
CA LEU A 229 -13.03 -11.50 -4.42
C LEU A 229 -13.57 -11.17 -5.83
N GLU A 230 -14.78 -11.59 -6.16
CA GLU A 230 -15.42 -11.23 -7.42
C GLU A 230 -15.71 -9.72 -7.46
N ASP A 231 -15.36 -9.10 -8.58
CA ASP A 231 -15.50 -7.66 -8.80
C ASP A 231 -16.24 -7.37 -10.10
N ARG A 232 -17.10 -6.36 -10.08
CA ARG A 232 -17.89 -5.87 -11.21
C ARG A 232 -17.50 -4.43 -11.61
N MET A 233 -16.62 -3.77 -10.84
CA MET A 233 -16.37 -2.34 -11.03
C MET A 233 -15.06 -2.02 -11.75
N HIS A 234 -13.98 -2.77 -11.53
CA HIS A 234 -12.71 -2.38 -12.12
C HIS A 234 -11.93 -3.51 -12.79
N GLN A 235 -11.84 -4.71 -12.19
CA GLN A 235 -11.01 -5.80 -12.72
C GLN A 235 -11.45 -6.28 -14.11
N PRO A 236 -12.75 -6.44 -14.42
CA PRO A 236 -13.17 -6.85 -15.77
C PRO A 236 -12.67 -5.90 -16.87
N TYR A 237 -12.66 -4.60 -16.59
CA TYR A 237 -12.24 -3.58 -17.55
C TYR A 237 -10.73 -3.45 -17.67
N ARG A 238 -10.00 -3.74 -16.58
CA ARG A 238 -8.53 -3.71 -16.51
C ARG A 238 -7.87 -5.00 -16.97
N ALA A 239 -8.62 -6.09 -17.14
CA ALA A 239 -8.09 -7.42 -17.47
C ALA A 239 -7.25 -7.41 -18.77
N ALA A 240 -7.66 -6.64 -19.78
CA ALA A 240 -6.91 -6.51 -21.04
C ALA A 240 -5.52 -5.84 -20.85
N LEU A 241 -5.39 -4.95 -19.86
CA LEU A 241 -4.13 -4.28 -19.51
C LEU A 241 -3.26 -5.11 -18.57
N CYS A 242 -3.81 -6.15 -17.95
CA CYS A 242 -3.17 -6.92 -16.87
C CYS A 242 -3.31 -8.42 -17.13
N PRO A 243 -2.60 -9.01 -18.12
CA PRO A 243 -2.79 -10.40 -18.55
C PRO A 243 -2.50 -11.43 -17.45
N LEU A 244 -1.74 -11.07 -16.40
CA LEU A 244 -1.56 -11.92 -15.23
C LEU A 244 -2.86 -12.20 -14.49
N LEU A 245 -3.80 -11.23 -14.44
CA LEU A 245 -5.03 -11.36 -13.66
C LEU A 245 -5.90 -12.52 -14.15
N PRO A 246 -6.39 -12.55 -15.41
CA PRO A 246 -7.26 -13.63 -15.88
C PRO A 246 -6.56 -14.98 -15.84
N ALA A 247 -5.25 -15.04 -16.04
CA ALA A 247 -4.48 -16.27 -15.90
C ALA A 247 -4.49 -16.80 -14.47
N LEU A 248 -4.23 -15.93 -13.48
CA LEU A 248 -4.13 -16.32 -12.07
C LEU A 248 -5.50 -16.56 -11.42
N GLN A 249 -6.55 -15.89 -11.87
CA GLN A 249 -7.92 -16.13 -11.40
C GLN A 249 -8.39 -17.56 -11.70
N LYS A 250 -7.90 -18.22 -12.76
CA LYS A 250 -8.19 -19.63 -13.07
C LYS A 250 -7.73 -20.61 -11.98
N LEU A 251 -6.83 -20.18 -11.10
CA LEU A 251 -6.34 -21.00 -9.98
C LEU A 251 -7.19 -20.84 -8.71
N ALA A 252 -8.13 -19.90 -8.67
CA ALA A 252 -8.97 -19.66 -7.50
C ALA A 252 -9.74 -20.92 -7.07
N GLY A 253 -9.74 -21.20 -5.75
CA GLY A 253 -10.36 -22.37 -5.17
C GLY A 253 -9.61 -23.69 -5.42
N ALA A 254 -8.48 -23.68 -6.14
CA ALA A 254 -7.71 -24.86 -6.46
C ALA A 254 -6.32 -24.81 -5.81
N SER A 255 -5.83 -25.99 -5.42
CA SER A 255 -4.40 -26.20 -5.13
C SER A 255 -3.78 -25.30 -4.03
N GLY A 256 -4.58 -24.85 -3.08
CA GLY A 256 -4.12 -23.96 -2.02
C GLY A 256 -4.09 -22.47 -2.41
N VAL A 257 -4.68 -22.09 -3.53
CA VAL A 257 -4.95 -20.72 -3.95
C VAL A 257 -6.38 -20.37 -3.59
N LEU A 258 -6.58 -19.43 -2.69
CA LEU A 258 -7.92 -18.94 -2.31
C LEU A 258 -8.50 -17.99 -3.35
N GLY A 259 -7.65 -17.18 -3.99
CA GLY A 259 -8.06 -16.26 -5.04
C GLY A 259 -6.93 -15.32 -5.44
N ALA A 260 -7.16 -14.58 -6.52
CA ALA A 260 -6.23 -13.62 -7.09
C ALA A 260 -6.95 -12.34 -7.50
N VAL A 261 -6.39 -11.20 -7.16
CA VAL A 261 -6.95 -9.87 -7.45
C VAL A 261 -5.86 -8.93 -7.94
N LEU A 262 -6.22 -7.89 -8.69
CA LEU A 262 -5.29 -6.79 -8.97
C LEU A 262 -4.83 -6.14 -7.67
N SER A 263 -3.56 -5.86 -7.58
CA SER A 263 -3.02 -5.00 -6.53
C SER A 263 -3.20 -3.53 -6.96
N GLY A 264 -4.10 -2.83 -6.31
CA GLY A 264 -4.47 -1.47 -6.68
C GLY A 264 -5.01 -1.35 -8.10
N ALA A 265 -4.37 -0.51 -8.91
CA ALA A 265 -4.69 -0.37 -10.33
C ALA A 265 -4.08 -1.46 -11.21
N GLY A 266 -3.22 -2.29 -10.67
CA GLY A 266 -2.33 -3.22 -11.37
C GLY A 266 -0.97 -2.57 -11.68
N PRO A 267 -0.10 -3.21 -12.48
CA PRO A 267 -0.30 -4.50 -13.15
C PRO A 267 -0.03 -5.72 -12.27
N SER A 268 0.47 -5.54 -11.03
CA SER A 268 0.70 -6.66 -10.11
C SER A 268 -0.61 -7.32 -9.70
N VAL A 269 -0.52 -8.61 -9.41
CA VAL A 269 -1.63 -9.42 -8.90
C VAL A 269 -1.28 -9.93 -7.50
N LEU A 270 -2.16 -9.68 -6.54
CA LEU A 270 -2.07 -10.24 -5.20
C LEU A 270 -2.84 -11.56 -5.17
N ILE A 271 -2.18 -12.60 -4.70
CA ILE A 271 -2.71 -13.96 -4.62
C ILE A 271 -2.80 -14.33 -3.14
N PHE A 272 -3.98 -14.72 -2.70
CA PHE A 272 -4.23 -15.24 -1.36
C PHE A 272 -4.00 -16.75 -1.36
N LEU A 273 -3.10 -17.21 -0.48
CA LEU A 273 -2.80 -18.62 -0.31
C LEU A 273 -3.46 -19.17 0.95
N ASP A 274 -3.86 -20.45 0.90
CA ASP A 274 -4.43 -21.11 2.07
C ASP A 274 -3.32 -21.53 3.03
N ALA A 275 -3.32 -20.93 4.22
CA ALA A 275 -2.40 -21.30 5.30
C ALA A 275 -2.56 -22.75 5.78
N ASN A 276 -3.71 -23.39 5.48
CA ASN A 276 -4.00 -24.79 5.81
C ASN A 276 -3.79 -25.74 4.62
N ALA A 277 -3.32 -25.22 3.48
CA ALA A 277 -3.01 -26.06 2.32
C ALA A 277 -2.07 -27.18 2.75
N LYS A 278 -2.35 -28.39 2.26
CA LYS A 278 -1.51 -29.57 2.49
C LYS A 278 -0.57 -29.79 1.32
N ASP A 279 0.64 -30.25 1.58
CA ASP A 279 1.55 -30.74 0.55
C ASP A 279 1.11 -32.12 0.03
N GLY A 280 1.86 -32.71 -0.91
CA GLY A 280 1.59 -34.03 -1.49
C GLY A 280 1.66 -35.17 -0.47
N ASN A 281 2.31 -34.95 0.67
CA ASN A 281 2.48 -35.90 1.77
C ASN A 281 1.53 -35.63 2.95
N GLY A 282 0.53 -34.75 2.75
CA GLY A 282 -0.45 -34.39 3.77
C GLY A 282 0.05 -33.38 4.82
N LYS A 283 1.30 -32.85 4.71
CA LYS A 283 1.82 -31.83 5.61
C LYS A 283 1.24 -30.47 5.27
N GLY A 284 0.65 -29.82 6.25
CA GLY A 284 0.10 -28.47 6.12
C GLY A 284 1.12 -27.35 6.45
N GLY A 285 0.65 -26.12 6.50
CA GLY A 285 1.44 -24.95 6.87
C GLY A 285 2.39 -24.49 5.77
N LYS A 286 3.63 -24.17 6.11
CA LYS A 286 4.61 -23.61 5.16
C LYS A 286 4.81 -24.48 3.90
N ALA A 287 4.92 -25.78 4.04
CA ALA A 287 5.11 -26.71 2.90
C ALA A 287 3.94 -26.65 1.89
N GLY A 288 2.70 -26.56 2.40
CA GLY A 288 1.52 -26.40 1.53
C GLY A 288 1.50 -25.05 0.81
N VAL A 289 1.87 -23.97 1.51
CA VAL A 289 1.99 -22.62 0.92
C VAL A 289 3.07 -22.60 -0.17
N ASP A 290 4.24 -23.16 0.09
CA ASP A 290 5.36 -23.23 -0.88
C ASP A 290 4.95 -24.04 -2.12
N ARG A 291 4.19 -25.14 -1.95
CA ARG A 291 3.63 -25.91 -3.06
C ARG A 291 2.62 -25.11 -3.89
N ALA A 292 1.73 -24.35 -3.23
CA ALA A 292 0.79 -23.47 -3.93
C ALA A 292 1.52 -22.40 -4.75
N ALA A 293 2.56 -21.78 -4.19
CA ALA A 293 3.42 -20.83 -4.88
C ALA A 293 4.16 -21.46 -6.09
N ALA A 294 4.64 -22.71 -5.96
CA ALA A 294 5.24 -23.46 -7.07
C ALA A 294 4.24 -23.72 -8.19
N LYS A 295 2.98 -24.03 -7.87
CA LYS A 295 1.91 -24.21 -8.87
C LYS A 295 1.58 -22.91 -9.61
N VAL A 296 1.51 -21.78 -8.90
CA VAL A 296 1.37 -20.45 -9.50
C VAL A 296 2.49 -20.22 -10.52
N ARG A 297 3.74 -20.49 -10.13
CA ARG A 297 4.90 -20.34 -11.03
C ARG A 297 4.80 -21.23 -12.26
N GLY A 298 4.42 -22.50 -12.08
CA GLY A 298 4.23 -23.44 -13.18
C GLY A 298 3.12 -23.01 -14.14
N HIS A 299 2.01 -22.52 -13.59
CA HIS A 299 0.87 -22.04 -14.39
C HIS A 299 1.23 -20.81 -15.23
N LEU A 300 1.91 -19.83 -14.65
CA LEU A 300 2.37 -18.66 -15.39
C LEU A 300 3.31 -19.03 -16.54
N ARG A 301 4.25 -19.96 -16.31
CA ARG A 301 5.13 -20.48 -17.37
C ARG A 301 4.34 -21.17 -18.48
N ALA A 302 3.34 -21.99 -18.14
CA ALA A 302 2.48 -22.67 -19.12
C ALA A 302 1.64 -21.68 -19.95
N CYS A 303 1.31 -20.51 -19.39
CA CYS A 303 0.62 -19.44 -20.09
C CYS A 303 1.58 -18.51 -20.87
N GLY A 304 2.90 -18.74 -20.85
CA GLY A 304 3.88 -17.85 -21.47
C GLY A 304 4.05 -16.50 -20.76
N LEU A 305 3.57 -16.38 -19.52
CA LEU A 305 3.61 -15.14 -18.75
C LEU A 305 4.81 -15.12 -17.80
N ARG A 306 5.43 -13.93 -17.68
CA ARG A 306 6.57 -13.69 -16.77
C ARG A 306 6.16 -12.74 -15.65
N ALA A 307 6.54 -13.09 -14.43
CA ALA A 307 6.38 -12.23 -13.26
C ALA A 307 7.40 -12.63 -12.18
N GLU A 308 7.92 -11.65 -11.46
CA GLU A 308 8.59 -11.91 -10.20
C GLU A 308 7.54 -12.34 -9.17
N LEU A 309 7.79 -13.43 -8.44
CA LEU A 309 6.89 -13.92 -7.40
C LEU A 309 7.51 -13.65 -6.03
N ILE A 310 6.87 -12.76 -5.27
CA ILE A 310 7.33 -12.32 -3.95
C ILE A 310 6.38 -12.90 -2.89
N SER A 311 6.89 -13.80 -2.04
CA SER A 311 6.14 -14.32 -0.89
C SER A 311 6.13 -13.28 0.23
N THR A 312 4.95 -12.97 0.76
CA THR A 312 4.77 -11.99 1.82
C THR A 312 3.57 -12.37 2.70
N ALA A 313 3.22 -11.50 3.64
CA ALA A 313 2.07 -11.66 4.53
C ALA A 313 1.50 -10.28 4.89
N ILE A 314 0.27 -10.26 5.40
CA ILE A 314 -0.32 -9.03 5.94
C ILE A 314 0.51 -8.54 7.12
N THR A 315 0.84 -7.25 7.12
CA THR A 315 1.46 -6.59 8.27
C THR A 315 0.43 -5.73 8.99
N ASN A 316 0.33 -5.91 10.31
CA ASN A 316 -0.59 -5.13 11.14
C ASN A 316 0.03 -3.80 11.61
N ARG A 317 1.30 -3.55 11.25
CA ARG A 317 2.00 -2.32 11.62
C ARG A 317 1.99 -1.34 10.45
N GLY A 318 1.37 -0.21 10.67
CA GLY A 318 1.44 0.94 9.76
C GLY A 318 2.48 1.96 10.22
N ALA A 319 2.78 2.94 9.35
CA ALA A 319 3.76 3.98 9.61
C ALA A 319 3.40 4.86 10.82
N GLY A 320 2.13 5.13 11.05
CA GLY A 320 1.62 5.92 12.19
C GLY A 320 1.83 5.27 13.56
N GLN A 321 2.18 3.99 13.61
CA GLN A 321 2.45 3.24 14.86
C GLN A 321 3.95 3.07 15.15
N GLY A 322 4.83 3.68 14.35
CA GLY A 322 6.27 3.61 14.53
C GLY A 322 6.74 4.25 15.85
N LYS A 323 7.77 3.66 16.48
CA LYS A 323 8.32 4.14 17.79
C LYS A 323 8.69 5.63 17.79
N SER A 324 9.22 6.15 16.71
CA SER A 324 9.58 7.57 16.56
C SER A 324 8.35 8.47 16.41
N TRP A 325 7.24 7.94 15.92
CA TRP A 325 5.97 8.66 15.78
C TRP A 325 5.13 8.61 17.06
N ALA A 326 5.06 7.46 17.73
CA ALA A 326 4.30 7.27 18.97
C ALA A 326 4.78 8.17 20.14
N LYS A 327 6.09 8.47 20.21
CA LYS A 327 6.66 9.38 21.24
C LYS A 327 6.17 10.84 21.16
N ARG A 328 5.40 11.22 20.15
CA ARG A 328 4.81 12.56 20.00
C ARG A 328 3.42 12.71 20.60
N ARG A 329 2.76 11.58 20.92
CA ARG A 329 1.40 11.58 21.48
C ARG A 329 1.36 11.55 23.00
N SER A 330 2.48 11.29 23.66
CA SER A 330 2.72 11.44 25.10
C SER A 330 3.35 12.78 25.43
#